data_df246da8afdebe7743d6207ca9654192
#
_entry.id   df246da8afdebe7743d6207ca9654192
#
_cell.length_a   1.000
_cell.length_b   1.000
_cell.length_c   1.000
_cell.angle_alpha   90.00
_cell.angle_beta   90.00
_cell.angle_gamma   90.00
#
_symmetry.space_group_name_H-M   'P 1'
#
loop_
_entity.id
_entity.type
_entity.pdbx_description
1 polymer ?
#
loop_
_entity_poly.entity_id
_entity_poly.type
_entity_poly.pdbx_seq_one_letter_code
_entity_poly.pdbx_strand_id
1 'polypeptide(L)'
;MLKFPYPVLLAGFLAALSALPLGAHCDALDGPVVTAARQALAKGDVNLVLAWVKAGDEAQIRAAFTRTLKVGALSPEARDLAESYFFETLVRIHRAGEGAPYTGLKPAGLDFGPAIPAADKALASGDMKPVFELMHGVLKPGLEARFKKARAARAQAPADVAAGREAVAAYVDFLHYVDGVYRAAAGGAHAEPEETETHHQH
;
A
#
# COMPACT_ATOMS: atom_id res chain seq x y z
N MET A 1 -3.93 53.84 25.29
CA MET A 1 -4.56 52.53 25.33
C MET A 1 -4.62 51.94 23.92
N LEU A 2 -3.60 51.20 23.51
CA LEU A 2 -3.55 50.50 22.22
C LEU A 2 -4.11 49.09 22.37
N LYS A 3 -5.19 48.76 21.68
CA LYS A 3 -5.73 47.43 21.54
C LYS A 3 -5.11 46.76 20.32
N PHE A 4 -4.27 45.74 20.53
CA PHE A 4 -3.79 44.84 19.49
C PHE A 4 -4.85 43.74 19.24
N PRO A 5 -5.31 43.50 18.02
CA PRO A 5 -6.09 42.31 17.68
C PRO A 5 -5.15 41.14 17.44
N TYR A 6 -5.31 40.07 18.17
CA TYR A 6 -4.63 38.79 17.91
C TYR A 6 -5.19 38.15 16.65
N PRO A 7 -4.35 37.69 15.71
CA PRO A 7 -4.81 36.89 14.60
C PRO A 7 -5.08 35.47 15.12
N VAL A 8 -6.32 35.02 14.96
CA VAL A 8 -6.70 33.62 15.18
C VAL A 8 -6.03 32.80 14.08
N LEU A 9 -4.95 32.08 14.42
CA LEU A 9 -4.34 31.04 13.60
C LEU A 9 -5.30 29.87 13.53
N LEU A 10 -6.06 29.77 12.44
CA LEU A 10 -6.83 28.59 12.08
C LEU A 10 -5.82 27.52 11.65
N ALA A 11 -5.40 26.69 12.60
CA ALA A 11 -4.63 25.48 12.33
C ALA A 11 -5.53 24.49 11.57
N GLY A 12 -5.40 24.49 10.25
CA GLY A 12 -6.00 23.49 9.38
C GLY A 12 -5.42 22.12 9.74
N PHE A 13 -6.23 21.30 10.41
CA PHE A 13 -5.92 19.90 10.65
C PHE A 13 -6.04 19.17 9.31
N LEU A 14 -4.91 19.06 8.60
CA LEU A 14 -4.80 18.23 7.41
C LEU A 14 -4.86 16.78 7.91
N ALA A 15 -6.05 16.18 7.87
CA ALA A 15 -6.21 14.75 8.04
C ALA A 15 -5.47 14.07 6.87
N ALA A 16 -4.21 13.70 7.11
CA ALA A 16 -3.51 12.77 6.26
C ALA A 16 -4.31 11.46 6.30
N LEU A 17 -5.12 11.19 5.25
CA LEU A 17 -5.59 9.85 4.96
C LEU A 17 -4.34 9.02 4.72
N SER A 18 -3.88 8.34 5.77
CA SER A 18 -2.85 7.33 5.67
C SER A 18 -3.41 6.23 4.79
N ALA A 19 -3.10 6.25 3.50
CA ALA A 19 -3.26 5.07 2.66
C ALA A 19 -2.51 3.95 3.37
N LEU A 20 -3.23 2.93 3.84
CA LEU A 20 -2.61 1.76 4.45
C LEU A 20 -1.64 1.21 3.41
N PRO A 21 -0.35 1.07 3.73
CA PRO A 21 0.61 0.56 2.76
C PRO A 21 0.18 -0.84 2.31
N LEU A 22 0.43 -1.17 1.05
CA LEU A 22 0.08 -2.46 0.42
C LEU A 22 0.50 -3.68 1.28
N GLY A 23 1.55 -3.50 2.11
CA GLY A 23 2.01 -4.47 3.09
C GLY A 23 1.01 -4.81 4.20
N ALA A 24 0.06 -3.93 4.52
CA ALA A 24 -0.90 -4.19 5.60
C ALA A 24 -1.85 -5.37 5.29
N HIS A 25 -2.06 -5.71 4.02
CA HIS A 25 -2.85 -6.88 3.61
C HIS A 25 -2.19 -8.20 4.07
N CYS A 26 -0.88 -8.34 3.91
CA CYS A 26 -0.14 -9.51 4.42
C CYS A 26 -0.10 -9.58 5.95
N ASP A 27 -0.21 -8.41 6.63
CA ASP A 27 -0.13 -8.28 8.08
C ASP A 27 -1.49 -8.52 8.78
N ALA A 28 -2.59 -8.60 8.03
CA ALA A 28 -3.92 -8.77 8.59
C ALA A 28 -4.17 -10.21 9.08
N LEU A 29 -4.97 -10.35 10.15
CA LEU A 29 -5.33 -11.65 10.70
C LEU A 29 -6.13 -12.54 9.74
N ASP A 30 -6.77 -11.95 8.75
CA ASP A 30 -7.45 -12.61 7.62
C ASP A 30 -6.64 -12.52 6.31
N GLY A 31 -5.44 -11.96 6.36
CA GLY A 31 -4.54 -11.85 5.22
C GLY A 31 -3.90 -13.19 4.81
N PRO A 32 -3.26 -13.23 3.64
CA PRO A 32 -2.78 -14.48 3.04
C PRO A 32 -1.70 -15.18 3.89
N VAL A 33 -0.80 -14.42 4.52
CA VAL A 33 0.29 -14.99 5.35
C VAL A 33 -0.26 -15.67 6.61
N VAL A 34 -1.19 -15.00 7.32
CA VAL A 34 -1.81 -15.57 8.53
C VAL A 34 -2.76 -16.73 8.17
N THR A 35 -3.46 -16.63 7.04
CA THR A 35 -4.28 -17.73 6.52
C THR A 35 -3.43 -18.97 6.23
N ALA A 36 -2.28 -18.81 5.59
CA ALA A 36 -1.33 -19.91 5.37
C ALA A 36 -0.78 -20.46 6.69
N ALA A 37 -0.50 -19.59 7.68
CA ALA A 37 -0.07 -20.02 9.02
C ALA A 37 -1.11 -20.87 9.73
N ARG A 38 -2.38 -20.48 9.70
CA ARG A 38 -3.49 -21.27 10.28
C ARG A 38 -3.60 -22.64 9.60
N GLN A 39 -3.49 -22.69 8.28
CA GLN A 39 -3.51 -23.95 7.53
C GLN A 39 -2.33 -24.84 7.88
N ALA A 40 -1.13 -24.26 8.00
CA ALA A 40 0.08 -24.97 8.40
C ALA A 40 -0.07 -25.61 9.78
N LEU A 41 -0.54 -24.85 10.76
CA LEU A 41 -0.77 -25.34 12.13
C LEU A 41 -1.85 -26.43 12.16
N ALA A 42 -2.96 -26.24 11.45
CA ALA A 42 -4.05 -27.21 11.38
C ALA A 42 -3.62 -28.55 10.75
N LYS A 43 -2.72 -28.52 9.76
CA LYS A 43 -2.21 -29.71 9.06
C LYS A 43 -0.93 -30.27 9.69
N GLY A 44 -0.28 -29.55 10.60
CA GLY A 44 1.04 -29.91 11.11
C GLY A 44 2.15 -29.83 10.07
N ASP A 45 1.96 -29.02 9.01
CA ASP A 45 2.89 -28.91 7.87
C ASP A 45 3.45 -27.49 7.73
N VAL A 46 4.69 -27.30 8.20
CA VAL A 46 5.38 -26.02 8.14
C VAL A 46 5.71 -25.58 6.71
N ASN A 47 5.78 -26.49 5.74
CA ASN A 47 6.17 -26.15 4.37
C ASN A 47 5.16 -25.19 3.71
N LEU A 48 3.91 -25.17 4.17
CA LEU A 48 2.87 -24.28 3.67
C LEU A 48 3.18 -22.76 3.90
N VAL A 49 4.10 -22.47 4.82
CA VAL A 49 4.48 -21.07 5.13
C VAL A 49 5.90 -20.70 4.71
N LEU A 50 6.73 -21.67 4.31
CA LEU A 50 8.12 -21.37 3.97
C LEU A 50 8.27 -20.54 2.70
N ALA A 51 7.31 -20.63 1.78
CA ALA A 51 7.29 -19.80 0.57
C ALA A 51 7.10 -18.29 0.87
N TRP A 52 6.65 -17.93 2.08
CA TRP A 52 6.46 -16.54 2.52
C TRP A 52 7.71 -15.90 3.12
N VAL A 53 8.80 -16.65 3.26
CA VAL A 53 10.06 -16.16 3.86
C VAL A 53 11.25 -16.50 2.98
N LYS A 54 12.38 -15.82 3.21
CA LYS A 54 13.63 -16.16 2.52
C LYS A 54 14.20 -17.48 3.05
N ALA A 55 14.93 -18.20 2.21
CA ALA A 55 15.53 -19.48 2.58
C ALA A 55 16.43 -19.41 3.85
N GLY A 56 17.10 -18.27 4.06
CA GLY A 56 17.92 -18.05 5.26
C GLY A 56 17.14 -18.00 6.57
N ASP A 57 15.83 -17.72 6.49
CA ASP A 57 14.95 -17.56 7.65
C ASP A 57 14.13 -18.82 7.97
N GLU A 58 14.18 -19.84 7.10
CA GLU A 58 13.38 -21.08 7.28
C GLU A 58 13.63 -21.75 8.62
N ALA A 59 14.87 -21.81 9.08
CA ALA A 59 15.20 -22.45 10.35
C ALA A 59 14.47 -21.80 11.54
N GLN A 60 14.36 -20.46 11.53
CA GLN A 60 13.65 -19.72 12.55
C GLN A 60 12.15 -20.00 12.51
N ILE A 61 11.57 -20.09 11.32
CA ILE A 61 10.14 -20.41 11.15
C ILE A 61 9.85 -21.82 11.61
N ARG A 62 10.67 -22.80 11.23
CA ARG A 62 10.52 -24.20 11.68
C ARG A 62 10.60 -24.33 13.21
N ALA A 63 11.52 -23.61 13.84
CA ALA A 63 11.64 -23.59 15.29
C ALA A 63 10.42 -22.96 15.97
N ALA A 64 9.94 -21.81 15.47
CA ALA A 64 8.72 -21.17 15.97
C ALA A 64 7.50 -22.09 15.80
N PHE A 65 7.32 -22.70 14.64
CA PHE A 65 6.25 -23.64 14.35
C PHE A 65 6.21 -24.83 15.33
N THR A 66 7.36 -25.50 15.51
CA THR A 66 7.48 -26.63 16.43
C THR A 66 7.15 -26.24 17.87
N ARG A 67 7.63 -25.05 18.30
CA ARG A 67 7.32 -24.52 19.63
C ARG A 67 5.82 -24.24 19.78
N THR A 68 5.19 -23.65 18.77
CA THR A 68 3.75 -23.34 18.73
C THR A 68 2.90 -24.60 18.89
N LEU A 69 3.19 -25.64 18.13
CA LEU A 69 2.48 -26.92 18.25
C LEU A 69 2.63 -27.54 19.64
N LYS A 70 3.86 -27.51 20.19
CA LYS A 70 4.14 -28.06 21.52
C LYS A 70 3.39 -27.31 22.62
N VAL A 71 3.41 -25.98 22.61
CA VAL A 71 2.75 -25.14 23.64
C VAL A 71 1.24 -25.18 23.46
N GLY A 72 0.74 -25.09 22.23
CA GLY A 72 -0.69 -25.13 21.93
C GLY A 72 -1.39 -26.43 22.29
N ALA A 73 -0.64 -27.52 22.53
CA ALA A 73 -1.18 -28.79 23.00
C ALA A 73 -1.49 -28.79 24.51
N LEU A 74 -1.05 -27.80 25.28
CA LEU A 74 -1.19 -27.78 26.74
C LEU A 74 -2.60 -27.40 27.21
N SER A 75 -3.20 -26.37 26.57
CA SER A 75 -4.57 -25.94 26.85
C SER A 75 -5.09 -25.07 25.68
N PRO A 76 -6.40 -24.79 25.58
CA PRO A 76 -6.96 -23.83 24.63
C PRO A 76 -6.32 -22.44 24.73
N GLU A 77 -6.14 -21.91 25.91
CA GLU A 77 -5.54 -20.59 26.15
C GLU A 77 -4.06 -20.55 25.73
N ALA A 78 -3.33 -21.65 26.00
CA ALA A 78 -1.95 -21.79 25.56
C ALA A 78 -1.86 -21.87 24.02
N ARG A 79 -2.85 -22.46 23.36
CA ARG A 79 -2.95 -22.50 21.90
C ARG A 79 -3.13 -21.11 21.31
N ASP A 80 -4.08 -20.33 21.80
CA ASP A 80 -4.36 -18.98 21.30
C ASP A 80 -3.12 -18.09 21.41
N LEU A 81 -2.41 -18.19 22.55
CA LEU A 81 -1.17 -17.44 22.76
C LEU A 81 -0.04 -17.90 21.83
N ALA A 82 0.11 -19.21 21.67
CA ALA A 82 1.15 -19.79 20.82
C ALA A 82 0.89 -19.50 19.33
N GLU A 83 -0.36 -19.52 18.87
CA GLU A 83 -0.74 -19.16 17.52
C GLU A 83 -0.45 -17.68 17.24
N SER A 84 -0.80 -16.79 18.16
CA SER A 84 -0.48 -15.36 18.06
C SER A 84 1.03 -15.11 17.95
N TYR A 85 1.83 -15.79 18.77
CA TYR A 85 3.29 -15.76 18.69
C TYR A 85 3.80 -16.22 17.32
N PHE A 86 3.22 -17.28 16.75
CA PHE A 86 3.63 -17.78 15.45
C PHE A 86 3.27 -16.83 14.32
N PHE A 87 2.06 -16.26 14.33
CA PHE A 87 1.62 -15.29 13.33
C PHE A 87 2.49 -14.03 13.34
N GLU A 88 2.76 -13.45 14.51
CA GLU A 88 3.66 -12.31 14.63
C GLU A 88 5.07 -12.63 14.14
N THR A 89 5.61 -13.79 14.50
CA THR A 89 6.94 -14.21 14.09
C THR A 89 7.03 -14.35 12.57
N LEU A 90 6.06 -15.03 11.95
CA LEU A 90 6.03 -15.28 10.52
C LEU A 90 5.87 -13.96 9.75
N VAL A 91 4.88 -13.12 10.11
CA VAL A 91 4.63 -11.86 9.43
C VAL A 91 5.81 -10.90 9.57
N ARG A 92 6.41 -10.81 10.75
CA ARG A 92 7.60 -9.97 10.97
C ARG A 92 8.77 -10.37 10.09
N ILE A 93 9.03 -11.68 9.95
CA ILE A 93 10.11 -12.20 9.11
C ILE A 93 9.79 -12.01 7.63
N HIS A 94 8.55 -12.26 7.22
CA HIS A 94 8.07 -11.98 5.88
C HIS A 94 8.30 -10.51 5.49
N ARG A 95 7.89 -9.57 6.33
CA ARG A 95 8.10 -8.13 6.11
C ARG A 95 9.57 -7.74 6.02
N ALA A 96 10.39 -8.28 6.90
CA ALA A 96 11.85 -8.07 6.84
C ALA A 96 12.44 -8.59 5.51
N GLY A 97 11.92 -9.71 5.01
CA GLY A 97 12.28 -10.27 3.71
C GLY A 97 11.95 -9.36 2.53
N GLU A 98 10.88 -8.57 2.63
CA GLU A 98 10.48 -7.55 1.64
C GLU A 98 11.20 -6.21 1.81
N GLY A 99 12.03 -6.04 2.85
CA GLY A 99 12.66 -4.76 3.20
C GLY A 99 11.67 -3.75 3.81
N ALA A 100 10.53 -4.22 4.31
CA ALA A 100 9.46 -3.38 4.84
C ALA A 100 9.36 -3.46 6.38
N PRO A 101 8.99 -2.37 7.06
CA PRO A 101 8.85 -2.38 8.51
C PRO A 101 7.65 -3.22 8.96
N TYR A 102 7.81 -3.99 10.03
CA TYR A 102 6.72 -4.64 10.72
C TYR A 102 6.12 -3.70 11.78
N THR A 103 4.84 -3.43 11.69
CA THR A 103 4.11 -2.52 12.60
C THR A 103 3.04 -3.24 13.43
N GLY A 104 3.20 -4.55 13.63
CA GLY A 104 2.25 -5.41 14.33
C GLY A 104 1.21 -6.02 13.40
N LEU A 105 0.61 -7.13 13.84
CA LEU A 105 -0.55 -7.73 13.16
C LEU A 105 -1.70 -6.73 13.11
N LYS A 106 -2.44 -6.74 12.02
CA LYS A 106 -3.61 -5.91 11.82
C LYS A 106 -4.89 -6.71 12.07
N PRO A 107 -5.95 -6.07 12.57
CA PRO A 107 -7.23 -6.77 12.74
C PRO A 107 -7.76 -7.30 11.41
N ALA A 108 -8.58 -8.35 11.49
CA ALA A 108 -9.33 -8.84 10.34
C ALA A 108 -10.38 -7.83 9.89
N GLY A 109 -10.76 -7.88 8.61
CA GLY A 109 -11.82 -7.04 8.02
C GLY A 109 -11.40 -5.62 7.72
N LEU A 110 -10.10 -5.34 7.61
CA LEU A 110 -9.62 -4.03 7.14
C LEU A 110 -9.99 -3.83 5.68
N ASP A 111 -10.42 -2.61 5.37
CA ASP A 111 -10.68 -2.20 3.99
C ASP A 111 -9.36 -1.79 3.30
N PHE A 112 -8.89 -2.63 2.39
CA PHE A 112 -7.73 -2.36 1.53
C PHE A 112 -8.12 -1.74 0.19
N GLY A 113 -9.36 -1.29 0.07
CA GLY A 113 -9.93 -0.82 -1.19
C GLY A 113 -10.22 -1.95 -2.18
N PRO A 114 -10.81 -1.63 -3.34
CA PRO A 114 -11.33 -2.64 -4.26
C PRO A 114 -10.25 -3.36 -5.07
N ALA A 115 -9.04 -2.80 -5.18
CA ALA A 115 -8.02 -3.31 -6.10
C ALA A 115 -7.41 -4.64 -5.64
N ILE A 116 -7.07 -4.75 -4.34
CA ILE A 116 -6.45 -5.96 -3.78
C ILE A 116 -7.41 -7.16 -3.83
N PRO A 117 -8.66 -7.06 -3.33
CA PRO A 117 -9.61 -8.16 -3.45
C PRO A 117 -9.92 -8.56 -4.91
N ALA A 118 -9.92 -7.61 -5.84
CA ALA A 118 -10.11 -7.91 -7.26
C ALA A 118 -8.92 -8.69 -7.83
N ALA A 119 -7.68 -8.33 -7.46
CA ALA A 119 -6.47 -9.03 -7.87
C ALA A 119 -6.41 -10.45 -7.30
N ASP A 120 -6.70 -10.63 -6.00
CA ASP A 120 -6.75 -11.95 -5.36
C ASP A 120 -7.78 -12.87 -6.03
N LYS A 121 -8.97 -12.32 -6.30
CA LYS A 121 -10.03 -13.05 -6.99
C LYS A 121 -9.63 -13.43 -8.42
N ALA A 122 -8.94 -12.55 -9.14
CA ALA A 122 -8.45 -12.80 -10.48
C ALA A 122 -7.41 -13.93 -10.48
N LEU A 123 -6.47 -13.93 -9.52
CA LEU A 123 -5.49 -14.99 -9.37
C LEU A 123 -6.15 -16.34 -9.02
N ALA A 124 -7.17 -16.34 -8.18
CA ALA A 124 -7.88 -17.55 -7.80
C ALA A 124 -8.75 -18.12 -8.93
N SER A 125 -9.37 -17.27 -9.75
CA SER A 125 -10.30 -17.67 -10.82
C SER A 125 -9.66 -17.81 -12.21
N GLY A 126 -8.49 -17.17 -12.43
CA GLY A 126 -7.88 -17.03 -13.74
C GLY A 126 -8.57 -15.97 -14.64
N ASP A 127 -9.54 -15.20 -14.10
CA ASP A 127 -10.28 -14.18 -14.84
C ASP A 127 -9.81 -12.77 -14.49
N MET A 128 -9.11 -12.12 -15.42
CA MET A 128 -8.61 -10.74 -15.29
C MET A 128 -9.63 -9.66 -15.64
N LYS A 129 -10.78 -10.02 -16.22
CA LYS A 129 -11.76 -9.03 -16.69
C LYS A 129 -12.25 -8.09 -15.60
N PRO A 130 -12.60 -8.54 -14.38
CA PRO A 130 -12.99 -7.63 -13.29
C PRO A 130 -11.91 -6.62 -12.90
N VAL A 131 -10.62 -7.01 -12.98
CA VAL A 131 -9.51 -6.09 -12.68
C VAL A 131 -9.40 -5.03 -13.76
N PHE A 132 -9.49 -5.40 -15.05
CA PHE A 132 -9.49 -4.43 -16.14
C PHE A 132 -10.68 -3.46 -16.07
N GLU A 133 -11.87 -3.95 -15.75
CA GLU A 133 -13.06 -3.10 -15.58
C GLU A 133 -12.88 -2.12 -14.43
N LEU A 134 -12.34 -2.57 -13.29
CA LEU A 134 -12.04 -1.72 -12.15
C LEU A 134 -11.03 -0.63 -12.53
N MET A 135 -9.89 -1.01 -13.13
CA MET A 135 -8.84 -0.06 -13.50
C MET A 135 -9.35 0.95 -14.54
N HIS A 136 -10.06 0.49 -15.57
CA HIS A 136 -10.68 1.37 -16.56
C HIS A 136 -11.69 2.33 -15.94
N GLY A 137 -12.49 1.84 -14.98
CA GLY A 137 -13.52 2.62 -14.29
C GLY A 137 -12.97 3.80 -13.47
N VAL A 138 -11.73 3.71 -12.97
CA VAL A 138 -11.09 4.80 -12.22
C VAL A 138 -10.18 5.65 -13.13
N LEU A 139 -9.49 5.02 -14.07
CA LEU A 139 -8.50 5.67 -14.93
C LEU A 139 -9.15 6.63 -15.92
N LYS A 140 -10.16 6.16 -16.66
CA LYS A 140 -10.82 6.97 -17.70
C LYS A 140 -11.42 8.26 -17.14
N PRO A 141 -12.28 8.24 -16.10
CA PRO A 141 -12.82 9.48 -15.52
C PRO A 141 -11.73 10.40 -14.97
N GLY A 142 -10.68 9.84 -14.37
CA GLY A 142 -9.56 10.61 -13.84
C GLY A 142 -8.80 11.39 -14.92
N LEU A 143 -8.55 10.77 -16.06
CA LEU A 143 -7.92 11.40 -17.23
C LEU A 143 -8.85 12.45 -17.86
N GLU A 144 -10.12 12.11 -18.10
CA GLU A 144 -11.08 13.01 -18.76
C GLU A 144 -11.34 14.26 -17.95
N ALA A 145 -11.47 14.14 -16.61
CA ALA A 145 -11.71 15.29 -15.75
C ALA A 145 -10.54 16.29 -15.76
N ARG A 146 -9.30 15.80 -15.65
CA ARG A 146 -8.10 16.64 -15.67
C ARG A 146 -7.87 17.28 -17.04
N PHE A 147 -8.05 16.52 -18.09
CA PHE A 147 -7.97 17.01 -19.46
C PHE A 147 -8.99 18.14 -19.71
N LYS A 148 -10.25 17.95 -19.32
CA LYS A 148 -11.31 18.96 -19.43
C LYS A 148 -10.96 20.21 -18.65
N LYS A 149 -10.46 20.09 -17.40
CA LYS A 149 -10.03 21.18 -16.56
C LYS A 149 -8.89 21.97 -17.20
N ALA A 150 -7.83 21.27 -17.65
CA ALA A 150 -6.68 21.92 -18.30
C ALA A 150 -7.07 22.64 -19.59
N ARG A 151 -7.92 22.07 -20.42
CA ARG A 151 -8.43 22.72 -21.63
C ARG A 151 -9.27 23.97 -21.32
N ALA A 152 -10.15 23.90 -20.33
CA ALA A 152 -10.99 25.02 -19.92
C ALA A 152 -10.14 26.17 -19.37
N ALA A 153 -9.20 25.88 -18.48
CA ALA A 153 -8.30 26.88 -17.91
C ALA A 153 -7.42 27.53 -19.00
N ARG A 154 -6.89 26.74 -19.94
CA ARG A 154 -6.09 27.27 -21.07
C ARG A 154 -6.88 28.25 -21.95
N ALA A 155 -8.18 28.01 -22.15
CA ALA A 155 -9.03 28.92 -22.91
C ALA A 155 -9.19 30.30 -22.23
N GLN A 156 -9.10 30.36 -20.91
CA GLN A 156 -9.21 31.58 -20.10
C GLN A 156 -7.85 32.26 -19.86
N ALA A 157 -6.73 31.57 -20.09
CA ALA A 157 -5.38 32.10 -19.82
C ALA A 157 -5.06 33.46 -20.39
N PRO A 158 -5.56 33.87 -21.58
CA PRO A 158 -5.30 35.21 -22.14
C PRO A 158 -6.00 36.37 -21.42
N ALA A 159 -6.92 36.09 -20.49
CA ALA A 159 -7.71 37.11 -19.81
C ALA A 159 -6.83 38.02 -18.92
N ASP A 160 -6.01 37.36 -18.06
CA ASP A 160 -5.07 38.05 -17.18
C ASP A 160 -4.01 37.07 -16.61
N VAL A 161 -3.09 37.59 -15.79
CA VAL A 161 -2.01 36.79 -15.17
C VAL A 161 -2.54 35.73 -14.20
N ALA A 162 -3.65 35.99 -13.50
CA ALA A 162 -4.23 35.02 -12.56
C ALA A 162 -4.81 33.84 -13.33
N ALA A 163 -5.58 34.08 -14.38
CA ALA A 163 -6.08 33.04 -15.29
C ALA A 163 -4.93 32.28 -15.96
N GLY A 164 -3.84 32.96 -16.33
CA GLY A 164 -2.63 32.29 -16.82
C GLY A 164 -2.02 31.32 -15.81
N ARG A 165 -1.94 31.71 -14.53
CA ARG A 165 -1.44 30.81 -13.45
C ARG A 165 -2.33 29.61 -13.22
N GLU A 166 -3.65 29.79 -13.25
CA GLU A 166 -4.62 28.67 -13.15
C GLU A 166 -4.46 27.68 -14.31
N ALA A 167 -4.24 28.20 -15.53
CA ALA A 167 -3.99 27.36 -16.70
C ALA A 167 -2.72 26.53 -16.57
N VAL A 168 -1.62 27.14 -16.07
CA VAL A 168 -0.36 26.44 -15.81
C VAL A 168 -0.56 25.37 -14.73
N ALA A 169 -1.23 25.68 -13.62
CA ALA A 169 -1.49 24.70 -12.56
C ALA A 169 -2.32 23.52 -13.06
N ALA A 170 -3.37 23.77 -13.83
CA ALA A 170 -4.20 22.71 -14.40
C ALA A 170 -3.46 21.84 -15.44
N TYR A 171 -2.56 22.45 -16.22
CA TYR A 171 -1.69 21.75 -17.16
C TYR A 171 -0.71 20.83 -16.43
N VAL A 172 -0.03 21.32 -15.39
CA VAL A 172 0.93 20.55 -14.61
C VAL A 172 0.23 19.36 -13.90
N ASP A 173 -0.94 19.59 -13.27
CA ASP A 173 -1.74 18.52 -12.66
C ASP A 173 -2.09 17.43 -13.67
N PHE A 174 -2.51 17.79 -14.88
CA PHE A 174 -2.82 16.83 -15.92
C PHE A 174 -1.60 16.00 -16.35
N LEU A 175 -0.47 16.67 -16.62
CA LEU A 175 0.76 15.99 -17.05
C LEU A 175 1.29 15.03 -15.98
N HIS A 176 1.33 15.48 -14.72
CA HIS A 176 1.80 14.62 -13.61
C HIS A 176 0.89 13.40 -13.43
N TYR A 177 -0.42 13.56 -13.58
CA TYR A 177 -1.33 12.43 -13.51
C TYR A 177 -1.10 11.43 -14.64
N VAL A 178 -0.95 11.90 -15.89
CA VAL A 178 -0.66 11.04 -17.06
C VAL A 178 0.66 10.29 -16.88
N ASP A 179 1.72 11.02 -16.50
CA ASP A 179 3.06 10.46 -16.29
C ASP A 179 3.08 9.44 -15.14
N GLY A 180 2.43 9.77 -14.01
CA GLY A 180 2.32 8.86 -12.88
C GLY A 180 1.62 7.56 -13.23
N VAL A 181 0.50 7.62 -13.95
CA VAL A 181 -0.22 6.43 -14.44
C VAL A 181 0.65 5.62 -15.41
N TYR A 182 1.30 6.31 -16.36
CA TYR A 182 2.17 5.65 -17.34
C TYR A 182 3.33 4.92 -16.66
N ARG A 183 4.02 5.58 -15.72
CA ARG A 183 5.14 4.97 -14.97
C ARG A 183 4.68 3.76 -14.15
N ALA A 184 3.56 3.87 -13.45
CA ALA A 184 2.99 2.76 -12.71
C ALA A 184 2.69 1.56 -13.61
N ALA A 185 2.10 1.80 -14.79
CA ALA A 185 1.78 0.76 -15.77
C ALA A 185 3.02 0.18 -16.47
N ALA A 186 4.06 0.99 -16.70
CA ALA A 186 5.30 0.58 -17.35
C ALA A 186 6.28 -0.15 -16.42
N GLY A 187 5.92 -0.39 -15.14
CA GLY A 187 6.77 -1.08 -14.17
C GLY A 187 7.82 -0.18 -13.51
N GLY A 188 7.75 1.14 -13.71
CA GLY A 188 8.68 2.13 -13.14
C GLY A 188 8.29 2.66 -11.76
N ALA A 189 7.60 1.88 -10.93
CA ALA A 189 7.05 2.35 -9.65
C ALA A 189 8.10 2.79 -8.60
N HIS A 190 9.40 2.62 -8.86
CA HIS A 190 10.48 2.93 -7.90
C HIS A 190 11.74 3.56 -8.53
N ALA A 191 11.66 4.10 -9.74
CA ALA A 191 12.76 4.93 -10.25
C ALA A 191 12.58 6.36 -9.70
N GLU A 192 13.28 6.70 -8.63
CA GLU A 192 13.56 8.10 -8.31
C GLU A 192 14.31 8.71 -9.50
N PRO A 193 14.00 9.97 -9.92
CA PRO A 193 14.79 10.63 -10.94
C PRO A 193 16.23 10.77 -10.42
N GLU A 194 17.20 10.12 -11.09
CA GLU A 194 18.61 10.45 -10.89
C GLU A 194 18.79 11.94 -11.18
N GLU A 195 19.01 12.71 -10.13
CA GLU A 195 19.54 14.07 -10.28
C GLU A 195 20.95 13.92 -10.88
N THR A 196 21.05 14.12 -12.18
CA THR A 196 22.34 14.28 -12.85
C THR A 196 22.90 15.62 -12.37
N GLU A 197 23.75 15.55 -11.34
CA GLU A 197 24.63 16.66 -10.99
C GLU A 197 25.54 16.94 -12.19
N THR A 198 25.17 17.91 -13.00
CA THR A 198 26.07 18.51 -13.98
C THR A 198 27.07 19.37 -13.21
N HIS A 199 28.21 18.79 -12.89
CA HIS A 199 29.40 19.54 -12.49
C HIS A 199 29.78 20.49 -13.64
N HIS A 200 29.40 21.74 -13.54
CA HIS A 200 30.06 22.82 -14.26
C HIS A 200 31.39 23.11 -13.55
N GLN A 201 32.47 22.59 -14.13
CA GLN A 201 33.82 23.08 -13.85
C GLN A 201 34.01 24.44 -14.58
N HIS A 202 34.26 25.46 -13.79
CA HIS A 202 34.88 26.72 -14.24
C HIS A 202 36.29 26.76 -13.73
#